data_420ed9c3f2f27d173f5c1454f35d0081
#
_entry.id   420ed9c3f2f27d173f5c1454f35d0081
#
_cell.length_a   1.000
_cell.length_b   1.000
_cell.length_c   1.000
_cell.angle_alpha   90.00
_cell.angle_beta   90.00
_cell.angle_gamma   90.00
#
_symmetry.space_group_name_H-M   'P 1'
#
loop_
_entity.id
_entity.type
_entity.pdbx_description
1 polymer ?
#
loop_
_entity_poly.entity_id
_entity_poly.type
_entity_poly.pdbx_seq_one_letter_code
_entity_poly.pdbx_strand_id
1 'polypeptide(L)'
;VTISSVGPALTVDSLTADNVLNAQEQSEVQILSGTTDAAPGSKVEVTINGTTIIGAISSDGKWSAPLTPALISQLEQGQHTAQITITDAAGNVSSGEHTFTMAAEAPVIQIDEINGAQTLNADSVSQPLTISGTTNLAVGTELTVTLNGQVYQSTVESAQGGGNCWSVIVPVEDLVSLDNTTYSVTVAGANAIGNAVENSGKLVVDTLSPVVTLNTVAGDNLLGVDDVAQSQYITGSVSYAKPGDTVAVSLNGILLGNAVVKSDLSWEREVTSAQLQALGDTEVNITATVTNFSGNSATTHGAFVISANLPGLGVDIVSGDDIINAIELNQSLTISGTSSHIQAGTTVQLEINGQAFTAQIGPGGRWQTGISSDQLKTLVEGQDSLT
;
A
#
# COMPACT_ATOMS: atom_id res chain seq x y z
N VAL A 1 0.06 -88.85 25.65
CA VAL A 1 -0.89 -88.02 24.87
C VAL A 1 -1.22 -86.81 25.70
N THR A 2 -0.89 -85.58 25.24
CA THR A 2 -1.29 -84.29 25.89
C THR A 2 -2.53 -83.83 25.14
N ILE A 3 -3.62 -83.51 25.87
CA ILE A 3 -4.78 -82.85 25.32
C ILE A 3 -4.68 -81.41 25.59
N SER A 4 -4.65 -80.55 24.52
CA SER A 4 -4.76 -79.11 24.58
C SER A 4 -6.09 -78.70 23.92
N SER A 5 -7.02 -78.11 24.69
CA SER A 5 -8.35 -77.74 24.20
C SER A 5 -8.67 -76.25 24.48
N VAL A 6 -7.65 -75.50 24.95
CA VAL A 6 -7.80 -74.09 25.23
C VAL A 6 -6.95 -73.27 24.26
N GLY A 7 -7.55 -72.29 23.66
CA GLY A 7 -6.83 -71.36 22.78
C GLY A 7 -5.78 -70.57 23.48
N PRO A 8 -4.74 -70.10 22.78
CA PRO A 8 -3.62 -69.35 23.42
C PRO A 8 -4.12 -68.01 24.01
N ALA A 9 -3.45 -67.52 25.02
CA ALA A 9 -3.69 -66.17 25.56
C ALA A 9 -3.39 -65.15 24.48
N LEU A 10 -4.19 -64.08 24.42
CA LEU A 10 -4.03 -63.00 23.47
C LEU A 10 -4.28 -61.64 24.12
N THR A 11 -3.28 -60.74 24.00
CA THR A 11 -3.48 -59.31 24.25
C THR A 11 -3.20 -58.54 22.98
N VAL A 12 -3.73 -57.32 22.88
CA VAL A 12 -3.49 -56.40 21.78
C VAL A 12 -3.10 -55.08 22.36
N ASP A 13 -1.98 -54.53 21.91
CA ASP A 13 -1.47 -53.23 22.29
C ASP A 13 -2.13 -52.11 21.46
N SER A 14 -2.02 -50.85 21.88
CA SER A 14 -2.40 -49.69 21.10
C SER A 14 -1.56 -49.64 19.81
N LEU A 15 -2.19 -49.34 18.67
CA LEU A 15 -1.50 -49.20 17.37
C LEU A 15 -0.56 -48.00 17.33
N THR A 16 -1.04 -46.86 17.85
CA THR A 16 -0.27 -45.63 18.13
C THR A 16 -0.54 -45.20 19.58
N ALA A 17 0.07 -44.15 20.04
CA ALA A 17 -0.09 -43.67 21.42
C ALA A 17 -1.55 -43.33 21.78
N ASP A 18 -2.34 -42.88 20.80
CA ASP A 18 -3.74 -42.45 20.93
C ASP A 18 -4.73 -43.32 20.11
N ASN A 19 -4.27 -44.36 19.43
CA ASN A 19 -5.05 -45.19 18.50
C ASN A 19 -5.64 -44.40 17.32
N VAL A 20 -5.02 -43.23 16.95
CA VAL A 20 -5.37 -42.45 15.78
C VAL A 20 -4.18 -42.41 14.84
N LEU A 21 -4.41 -42.75 13.56
CA LEU A 21 -3.41 -42.61 12.51
C LEU A 21 -3.57 -41.26 11.84
N ASN A 22 -2.71 -40.30 12.20
CA ASN A 22 -2.63 -38.99 11.54
C ASN A 22 -1.97 -39.07 10.15
N ALA A 23 -1.86 -37.94 9.44
CA ALA A 23 -1.33 -37.93 8.06
C ALA A 23 0.10 -38.48 7.95
N GLN A 24 0.97 -38.20 8.94
CA GLN A 24 2.35 -38.69 8.97
C GLN A 24 2.37 -40.19 9.23
N GLU A 25 1.67 -40.67 10.25
CA GLU A 25 1.62 -42.08 10.64
C GLU A 25 1.01 -42.95 9.54
N GLN A 26 0.06 -42.44 8.74
CA GLN A 26 -0.48 -43.11 7.56
C GLN A 26 0.55 -43.32 6.45
N SER A 27 1.62 -42.54 6.42
CA SER A 27 2.71 -42.64 5.45
C SER A 27 3.83 -43.59 5.87
N GLU A 28 3.80 -44.08 7.10
CA GLU A 28 4.83 -44.93 7.71
C GLU A 28 4.29 -46.34 7.93
N VAL A 29 5.20 -47.33 8.12
CA VAL A 29 4.79 -48.68 8.53
C VAL A 29 4.36 -48.65 9.98
N GLN A 30 3.11 -48.98 10.24
CA GLN A 30 2.57 -49.19 11.59
C GLN A 30 2.66 -50.66 12.00
N ILE A 31 2.87 -50.95 13.27
CA ILE A 31 2.97 -52.33 13.76
C ILE A 31 1.89 -52.54 14.80
N LEU A 32 0.90 -53.38 14.46
CA LEU A 32 -0.03 -53.89 15.46
C LEU A 32 0.65 -55.03 16.20
N SER A 33 0.63 -55.01 17.51
CA SER A 33 1.35 -55.96 18.37
C SER A 33 0.57 -56.34 19.61
N GLY A 34 1.12 -57.26 20.36
CA GLY A 34 0.61 -57.68 21.65
C GLY A 34 1.39 -58.89 22.18
N THR A 35 0.80 -59.60 23.15
CA THR A 35 1.41 -60.77 23.75
C THR A 35 0.55 -62.02 23.56
N THR A 36 1.19 -63.18 23.53
CA THR A 36 0.57 -64.50 23.45
C THR A 36 1.45 -65.55 24.12
N ASP A 37 0.87 -66.61 24.57
CA ASP A 37 1.58 -67.82 25.05
C ASP A 37 1.69 -68.92 23.96
N ALA A 38 1.24 -68.63 22.74
CA ALA A 38 1.44 -69.47 21.56
C ALA A 38 2.94 -69.58 21.23
N ALA A 39 3.39 -70.79 20.84
CA ALA A 39 4.79 -70.99 20.47
C ALA A 39 5.17 -70.20 19.19
N PRO A 40 6.45 -69.77 19.08
CA PRO A 40 6.98 -69.22 17.81
C PRO A 40 6.69 -70.16 16.63
N GLY A 41 6.17 -69.56 15.52
CA GLY A 41 5.74 -70.31 14.33
C GLY A 41 4.25 -70.65 14.31
N SER A 42 3.51 -70.38 15.37
CA SER A 42 2.06 -70.42 15.36
C SER A 42 1.51 -69.32 14.43
N LYS A 43 0.32 -69.57 13.84
CA LYS A 43 -0.26 -68.65 12.86
C LYS A 43 -0.89 -67.43 13.53
N VAL A 44 -0.48 -66.26 13.11
CA VAL A 44 -1.08 -64.95 13.48
C VAL A 44 -1.67 -64.31 12.22
N GLU A 45 -2.96 -64.03 12.27
CA GLU A 45 -3.69 -63.33 11.18
C GLU A 45 -4.33 -62.08 11.75
N VAL A 46 -4.13 -60.97 11.06
CA VAL A 46 -4.80 -59.70 11.31
C VAL A 46 -5.61 -59.33 10.09
N THR A 47 -6.93 -59.22 10.23
CA THR A 47 -7.83 -58.88 9.15
C THR A 47 -8.45 -57.49 9.37
N ILE A 48 -8.26 -56.58 8.39
CA ILE A 48 -8.84 -55.26 8.38
C ILE A 48 -9.56 -55.04 7.05
N ASN A 49 -10.86 -54.70 7.09
CA ASN A 49 -11.70 -54.50 5.89
C ASN A 49 -11.58 -55.66 4.89
N GLY A 50 -11.49 -56.90 5.36
CA GLY A 50 -11.40 -58.10 4.52
C GLY A 50 -9.99 -58.42 4.00
N THR A 51 -9.00 -57.56 4.24
CA THR A 51 -7.59 -57.84 3.90
C THR A 51 -6.89 -58.47 5.09
N THR A 52 -6.28 -59.64 4.89
CA THR A 52 -5.57 -60.38 5.93
C THR A 52 -4.05 -60.21 5.83
N ILE A 53 -3.43 -59.84 6.93
CA ILE A 53 -1.99 -59.69 7.11
C ILE A 53 -1.50 -60.84 7.98
N ILE A 54 -0.38 -61.45 7.60
CA ILE A 54 0.25 -62.48 8.41
C ILE A 54 1.26 -61.83 9.36
N GLY A 55 1.07 -62.07 10.63
CA GLY A 55 1.99 -61.65 11.69
C GLY A 55 2.98 -62.75 12.06
N ALA A 56 3.88 -62.42 12.98
CA ALA A 56 4.87 -63.34 13.53
C ALA A 56 4.87 -63.31 15.05
N ILE A 57 5.24 -64.43 15.67
CA ILE A 57 5.44 -64.55 17.12
C ILE A 57 6.94 -64.70 17.39
N SER A 58 7.48 -63.84 18.25
CA SER A 58 8.86 -63.86 18.70
C SER A 58 9.07 -64.84 19.89
N SER A 59 10.29 -65.18 20.18
CA SER A 59 10.65 -66.15 21.25
C SER A 59 10.29 -65.64 22.64
N ASP A 60 10.04 -64.38 22.85
CA ASP A 60 9.62 -63.74 24.11
C ASP A 60 8.09 -63.64 24.26
N GLY A 61 7.31 -64.33 23.40
CA GLY A 61 5.85 -64.34 23.47
C GLY A 61 5.14 -63.09 22.97
N LYS A 62 5.85 -62.23 22.20
CA LYS A 62 5.23 -61.09 21.53
C LYS A 62 4.85 -61.45 20.09
N TRP A 63 3.68 -61.04 19.69
CA TRP A 63 3.26 -61.12 18.28
C TRP A 63 3.27 -59.72 17.66
N SER A 64 3.49 -59.62 16.36
CA SER A 64 3.44 -58.40 15.59
C SER A 64 2.98 -58.64 14.17
N ALA A 65 2.24 -57.68 13.61
CA ALA A 65 1.79 -57.65 12.23
C ALA A 65 2.03 -56.25 11.64
N PRO A 66 2.80 -56.14 10.53
CA PRO A 66 3.11 -54.84 9.93
C PRO A 66 1.95 -54.38 9.03
N LEU A 67 1.40 -53.21 9.32
CA LEU A 67 0.50 -52.47 8.46
C LEU A 67 1.33 -51.55 7.56
N THR A 68 1.48 -51.92 6.30
CA THR A 68 2.27 -51.15 5.34
C THR A 68 1.50 -49.88 4.87
N PRO A 69 2.18 -48.79 4.45
CA PRO A 69 1.51 -47.65 3.84
C PRO A 69 0.61 -47.98 2.68
N ALA A 70 0.98 -48.98 1.87
CA ALA A 70 0.16 -49.47 0.76
C ALA A 70 -1.17 -50.06 1.21
N LEU A 71 -1.20 -50.75 2.38
CA LEU A 71 -2.42 -51.24 2.98
C LEU A 71 -3.22 -50.07 3.62
N ILE A 72 -2.55 -49.27 4.40
CA ILE A 72 -3.16 -48.13 5.10
C ILE A 72 -3.86 -47.19 4.10
N SER A 73 -3.24 -46.93 2.93
CA SER A 73 -3.82 -46.07 1.89
C SER A 73 -5.12 -46.62 1.23
N GLN A 74 -5.47 -47.89 1.48
CA GLN A 74 -6.73 -48.52 1.02
C GLN A 74 -7.86 -48.37 2.05
N LEU A 75 -7.55 -47.88 3.26
CA LEU A 75 -8.52 -47.65 4.30
C LEU A 75 -9.10 -46.23 4.13
N GLU A 76 -10.42 -46.11 4.27
CA GLU A 76 -11.08 -44.80 4.29
C GLU A 76 -10.79 -44.03 5.60
N GLN A 77 -10.99 -42.72 5.58
CA GLN A 77 -10.92 -41.95 6.84
C GLN A 77 -12.07 -42.38 7.75
N GLY A 78 -11.81 -42.45 9.04
CA GLY A 78 -12.77 -42.88 10.06
C GLY A 78 -12.31 -44.12 10.86
N GLN A 79 -13.22 -44.71 11.58
CA GLN A 79 -12.94 -45.82 12.49
C GLN A 79 -12.85 -47.17 11.76
N HIS A 80 -11.80 -47.93 12.10
CA HIS A 80 -11.59 -49.29 11.61
C HIS A 80 -11.39 -50.28 12.76
N THR A 81 -11.73 -51.54 12.56
CA THR A 81 -11.51 -52.63 13.47
C THR A 81 -10.60 -53.66 12.85
N ALA A 82 -9.49 -53.97 13.48
CA ALA A 82 -8.63 -55.09 13.17
C ALA A 82 -9.13 -56.32 13.95
N GLN A 83 -9.38 -57.41 13.25
CA GLN A 83 -9.67 -58.73 13.82
C GLN A 83 -8.35 -59.50 13.91
N ILE A 84 -7.96 -59.92 15.10
CA ILE A 84 -6.73 -60.67 15.34
C ILE A 84 -7.10 -62.12 15.64
N THR A 85 -6.46 -63.06 14.98
CA THR A 85 -6.65 -64.51 15.24
C THR A 85 -5.29 -65.16 15.37
N ILE A 86 -5.10 -65.88 16.48
CA ILE A 86 -3.92 -66.72 16.70
C ILE A 86 -4.34 -68.17 16.80
N THR A 87 -3.68 -69.01 15.99
CA THR A 87 -3.90 -70.45 15.97
C THR A 87 -2.63 -71.17 16.43
N ASP A 88 -2.70 -71.92 17.52
CA ASP A 88 -1.58 -72.69 18.04
C ASP A 88 -1.29 -73.99 17.19
N ALA A 89 -0.18 -74.63 17.51
CA ALA A 89 0.23 -75.85 16.77
C ALA A 89 -0.75 -77.05 16.95
N ALA A 90 -1.64 -77.03 17.98
CA ALA A 90 -2.69 -78.01 18.20
C ALA A 90 -3.98 -77.67 17.45
N GLY A 91 -4.09 -76.50 16.82
CA GLY A 91 -5.26 -76.07 16.10
C GLY A 91 -6.25 -75.26 16.97
N ASN A 92 -5.93 -74.93 18.24
CA ASN A 92 -6.79 -74.09 19.02
C ASN A 92 -6.67 -72.65 18.62
N VAL A 93 -7.80 -71.93 18.63
CA VAL A 93 -7.89 -70.54 18.11
C VAL A 93 -8.26 -69.58 19.25
N SER A 94 -7.59 -68.46 19.29
CA SER A 94 -8.02 -67.28 20.05
C SER A 94 -8.22 -66.10 19.12
N SER A 95 -9.22 -65.26 19.42
CA SER A 95 -9.52 -64.06 18.63
C SER A 95 -9.61 -62.83 19.54
N GLY A 96 -9.21 -61.70 19.03
CA GLY A 96 -9.33 -60.38 19.64
C GLY A 96 -9.60 -59.31 18.59
N GLU A 97 -10.00 -58.19 19.08
CA GLU A 97 -10.28 -56.99 18.25
C GLU A 97 -9.51 -55.81 18.73
N HIS A 98 -9.12 -54.96 17.79
CA HIS A 98 -8.52 -53.66 18.09
C HIS A 98 -9.11 -52.58 17.18
N THR A 99 -9.58 -51.49 17.79
CA THR A 99 -10.17 -50.34 17.06
C THR A 99 -9.20 -49.19 16.99
N PHE A 100 -9.02 -48.65 15.80
CA PHE A 100 -8.21 -47.45 15.57
C PHE A 100 -8.96 -46.51 14.59
N THR A 101 -8.54 -45.25 14.53
CA THR A 101 -9.15 -44.21 13.68
C THR A 101 -8.15 -43.68 12.66
N MET A 102 -8.59 -43.58 11.41
CA MET A 102 -7.87 -42.89 10.34
C MET A 102 -8.30 -41.42 10.33
N ALA A 103 -7.38 -40.49 10.54
CA ALA A 103 -7.71 -39.06 10.58
C ALA A 103 -6.55 -38.22 10.01
N ALA A 104 -6.41 -38.19 8.69
CA ALA A 104 -5.35 -37.49 7.98
C ALA A 104 -5.75 -36.08 7.53
N GLU A 105 -7.00 -35.67 7.74
CA GLU A 105 -7.44 -34.34 7.28
C GLU A 105 -6.64 -33.21 7.99
N ALA A 106 -5.93 -32.42 7.19
CA ALA A 106 -5.20 -31.28 7.69
C ALA A 106 -6.17 -30.17 8.12
N PRO A 107 -5.90 -29.48 9.24
CA PRO A 107 -6.66 -28.31 9.61
C PRO A 107 -6.43 -27.16 8.61
N VAL A 108 -7.21 -26.08 8.73
CA VAL A 108 -7.12 -24.89 7.87
C VAL A 108 -6.73 -23.68 8.71
N ILE A 109 -5.76 -22.91 8.23
CA ILE A 109 -5.41 -21.58 8.78
C ILE A 109 -5.52 -20.57 7.64
N GLN A 110 -6.18 -19.45 7.91
CA GLN A 110 -6.24 -18.29 7.03
C GLN A 110 -5.49 -17.11 7.68
N ILE A 111 -4.87 -16.27 6.87
CA ILE A 111 -4.25 -15.01 7.28
C ILE A 111 -5.13 -13.89 6.71
N ASP A 112 -5.57 -12.97 7.57
CA ASP A 112 -6.31 -11.78 7.15
C ASP A 112 -5.39 -10.81 6.38
N GLU A 113 -5.99 -9.81 5.76
CA GLU A 113 -5.23 -8.76 5.09
C GLU A 113 -4.37 -7.98 6.10
N ILE A 114 -3.05 -8.09 5.96
CA ILE A 114 -2.10 -7.48 6.89
C ILE A 114 -2.07 -5.96 6.66
N ASN A 115 -2.30 -5.18 7.72
CA ASN A 115 -2.29 -3.71 7.69
C ASN A 115 -3.19 -3.11 6.60
N GLY A 116 -4.31 -3.78 6.25
CA GLY A 116 -5.31 -3.30 5.30
C GLY A 116 -4.89 -3.23 3.83
N ALA A 117 -3.59 -3.42 3.51
CA ALA A 117 -3.07 -3.39 2.14
C ALA A 117 -1.82 -4.27 1.96
N GLN A 118 -1.50 -5.12 2.91
CA GLN A 118 -0.29 -5.96 2.94
C GLN A 118 1.00 -5.14 2.82
N THR A 119 0.99 -3.86 3.27
CA THR A 119 2.11 -2.94 3.14
C THR A 119 2.37 -2.21 4.45
N LEU A 120 3.65 -2.13 4.84
CA LEU A 120 4.16 -1.23 5.88
C LEU A 120 4.87 -0.05 5.22
N ASN A 121 4.40 1.14 5.49
CA ASN A 121 5.02 2.41 5.07
C ASN A 121 5.76 3.08 6.24
N ALA A 122 6.31 4.28 6.02
CA ALA A 122 7.07 5.02 7.01
C ALA A 122 6.28 5.31 8.31
N ASP A 123 4.98 5.52 8.21
CA ASP A 123 4.12 5.79 9.37
C ASP A 123 3.77 4.49 10.10
N SER A 124 3.33 3.47 9.38
CA SER A 124 2.86 2.21 9.97
C SER A 124 3.98 1.37 10.57
N VAL A 125 5.22 1.44 10.05
CA VAL A 125 6.38 0.73 10.62
C VAL A 125 6.72 1.19 12.04
N SER A 126 6.31 2.40 12.42
CA SER A 126 6.51 2.97 13.76
C SER A 126 5.39 2.64 14.76
N GLN A 127 4.43 1.81 14.38
CA GLN A 127 3.35 1.31 15.24
C GLN A 127 3.42 -0.21 15.33
N PRO A 128 2.98 -0.82 16.46
CA PRO A 128 2.87 -2.28 16.55
C PRO A 128 1.95 -2.83 15.46
N LEU A 129 2.38 -3.92 14.81
CA LEU A 129 1.59 -4.57 13.76
C LEU A 129 0.81 -5.76 14.33
N THR A 130 -0.50 -5.76 14.18
CA THR A 130 -1.31 -6.95 14.45
C THR A 130 -1.41 -7.79 13.19
N ILE A 131 -1.05 -9.08 13.30
CA ILE A 131 -1.29 -10.09 12.27
C ILE A 131 -2.33 -11.03 12.84
N SER A 132 -3.40 -11.28 12.10
CA SER A 132 -4.55 -12.08 12.53
C SER A 132 -5.05 -13.01 11.43
N GLY A 133 -5.95 -13.88 11.81
CA GLY A 133 -6.62 -14.75 10.86
C GLY A 133 -7.62 -15.68 11.52
N THR A 134 -8.15 -16.61 10.72
CA THR A 134 -9.12 -17.60 11.15
C THR A 134 -8.56 -19.01 11.01
N THR A 135 -9.14 -19.97 11.74
CA THR A 135 -8.74 -21.37 11.71
C THR A 135 -9.89 -22.28 12.13
N ASN A 136 -9.82 -23.56 11.76
CA ASN A 136 -10.68 -24.61 12.34
C ASN A 136 -9.99 -25.41 13.45
N LEU A 137 -8.76 -25.04 13.85
CA LEU A 137 -8.10 -25.61 15.02
C LEU A 137 -8.88 -25.29 16.30
N ALA A 138 -8.78 -26.17 17.28
CA ALA A 138 -9.48 -26.01 18.56
C ALA A 138 -8.96 -24.80 19.34
N VAL A 139 -9.86 -24.15 20.11
CA VAL A 139 -9.49 -23.10 21.07
C VAL A 139 -8.43 -23.63 22.02
N GLY A 140 -7.40 -22.81 22.28
CA GLY A 140 -6.25 -23.17 23.11
C GLY A 140 -5.09 -23.81 22.34
N THR A 141 -5.25 -24.11 21.03
CA THR A 141 -4.13 -24.58 20.20
C THR A 141 -3.10 -23.49 20.04
N GLU A 142 -1.83 -23.83 20.25
CA GLU A 142 -0.71 -22.90 20.03
C GLU A 142 -0.32 -22.88 18.54
N LEU A 143 -0.09 -21.65 18.04
CA LEU A 143 0.38 -21.37 16.68
C LEU A 143 1.70 -20.63 16.74
N THR A 144 2.53 -20.85 15.75
CA THR A 144 3.75 -20.07 15.51
C THR A 144 3.57 -19.18 14.29
N VAL A 145 3.84 -17.88 14.46
CA VAL A 145 3.86 -16.90 13.37
C VAL A 145 5.30 -16.46 13.16
N THR A 146 5.80 -16.55 11.94
CA THR A 146 7.19 -16.21 11.62
C THR A 146 7.22 -15.05 10.62
N LEU A 147 7.99 -14.00 10.96
CA LEU A 147 8.30 -12.88 10.09
C LEU A 147 9.81 -12.60 10.16
N ASN A 148 10.49 -12.59 9.01
CA ASN A 148 11.95 -12.32 8.91
C ASN A 148 12.79 -13.15 9.90
N GLY A 149 12.43 -14.42 10.10
CA GLY A 149 13.13 -15.32 11.03
C GLY A 149 12.81 -15.13 12.51
N GLN A 150 12.06 -14.09 12.89
CA GLN A 150 11.52 -13.92 14.23
C GLN A 150 10.25 -14.75 14.38
N VAL A 151 10.10 -15.40 15.54
CA VAL A 151 8.98 -16.29 15.86
C VAL A 151 8.13 -15.67 16.96
N TYR A 152 6.85 -15.55 16.70
CA TYR A 152 5.83 -15.05 17.62
C TYR A 152 4.85 -16.17 17.94
N GLN A 153 4.46 -16.29 19.21
CA GLN A 153 3.48 -17.28 19.64
C GLN A 153 2.07 -16.68 19.67
N SER A 154 1.12 -17.43 19.18
CA SER A 154 -0.30 -17.10 19.22
C SER A 154 -1.09 -18.30 19.74
N THR A 155 -2.23 -18.04 20.37
CA THR A 155 -3.16 -19.07 20.81
C THR A 155 -4.48 -18.89 20.09
N VAL A 156 -5.09 -19.99 19.68
CA VAL A 156 -6.42 -19.97 19.04
C VAL A 156 -7.48 -19.59 20.05
N GLU A 157 -8.31 -18.62 19.73
CA GLU A 157 -9.41 -18.11 20.53
C GLU A 157 -10.76 -18.23 19.80
N SER A 158 -11.86 -18.11 20.53
CA SER A 158 -13.20 -18.04 19.94
C SER A 158 -13.47 -16.68 19.33
N ALA A 159 -13.90 -16.63 18.08
CA ALA A 159 -14.31 -15.39 17.43
C ALA A 159 -15.73 -14.94 17.85
N GLN A 160 -15.92 -13.63 18.00
CA GLN A 160 -17.27 -13.04 18.20
C GLN A 160 -18.09 -13.18 16.91
N GLY A 161 -18.99 -14.10 16.84
CA GLY A 161 -19.80 -14.37 15.65
C GLY A 161 -19.67 -15.80 15.14
N GLY A 162 -18.87 -16.60 15.84
CA GLY A 162 -18.68 -18.03 15.57
C GLY A 162 -17.37 -18.32 14.82
N GLY A 163 -16.90 -19.53 14.94
CA GLY A 163 -15.60 -19.94 14.44
C GLY A 163 -14.46 -19.62 15.40
N ASN A 164 -13.23 -19.87 14.99
CA ASN A 164 -12.03 -19.62 15.77
C ASN A 164 -11.09 -18.67 15.03
N CYS A 165 -10.40 -17.84 15.79
CA CYS A 165 -9.44 -16.85 15.30
C CYS A 165 -8.12 -16.97 16.04
N TRP A 166 -7.12 -16.29 15.52
CA TRP A 166 -5.82 -16.14 16.13
C TRP A 166 -5.27 -14.73 15.83
N SER A 167 -4.42 -14.23 16.69
CA SER A 167 -3.71 -12.97 16.46
C SER A 167 -2.39 -12.92 17.18
N VAL A 168 -1.46 -12.13 16.63
CA VAL A 168 -0.17 -11.82 17.23
C VAL A 168 0.15 -10.35 17.03
N ILE A 169 0.87 -9.76 17.97
CA ILE A 169 1.39 -8.39 17.85
C ILE A 169 2.89 -8.48 17.59
N VAL A 170 3.32 -7.94 16.45
CA VAL A 170 4.73 -7.72 16.12
C VAL A 170 5.13 -6.37 16.70
N PRO A 171 6.13 -6.30 17.58
CA PRO A 171 6.54 -5.05 18.23
C PRO A 171 7.30 -4.13 17.27
N VAL A 172 7.31 -2.84 17.56
CA VAL A 172 7.92 -1.80 16.70
C VAL A 172 9.40 -2.04 16.44
N GLU A 173 10.14 -2.50 17.44
CA GLU A 173 11.58 -2.78 17.33
C GLU A 173 11.92 -3.81 16.25
N ASP A 174 11.04 -4.79 16.04
CA ASP A 174 11.21 -5.78 14.98
C ASP A 174 10.86 -5.19 13.62
N LEU A 175 9.82 -4.34 13.55
CA LEU A 175 9.36 -3.72 12.30
C LEU A 175 10.35 -2.70 11.75
N VAL A 176 10.93 -1.83 12.59
CA VAL A 176 11.88 -0.81 12.16
C VAL A 176 13.23 -1.39 11.70
N SER A 177 13.49 -2.66 12.03
CA SER A 177 14.67 -3.40 11.56
C SER A 177 14.51 -4.02 10.19
N LEU A 178 13.30 -3.99 9.61
CA LEU A 178 13.01 -4.59 8.31
C LEU A 178 13.53 -3.70 7.18
N ASP A 179 14.19 -4.32 6.21
CA ASP A 179 14.60 -3.66 4.96
C ASP A 179 13.39 -3.41 4.04
N ASN A 180 13.50 -2.44 3.15
CA ASN A 180 12.48 -2.17 2.11
C ASN A 180 12.45 -3.30 1.07
N THR A 181 11.64 -4.32 1.33
CA THR A 181 11.46 -5.49 0.47
C THR A 181 10.13 -6.20 0.79
N THR A 182 9.87 -7.31 0.13
CA THR A 182 8.70 -8.16 0.41
C THR A 182 9.11 -9.30 1.31
N TYR A 183 8.43 -9.46 2.43
CA TYR A 183 8.57 -10.56 3.37
C TYR A 183 7.44 -11.57 3.24
N SER A 184 7.73 -12.82 3.60
CA SER A 184 6.72 -13.84 3.85
C SER A 184 6.38 -13.83 5.34
N VAL A 185 5.10 -13.78 5.66
CA VAL A 185 4.56 -14.05 6.99
C VAL A 185 4.04 -15.48 6.95
N THR A 186 4.60 -16.37 7.75
CA THR A 186 4.17 -17.76 7.82
C THR A 186 3.49 -18.03 9.13
N VAL A 187 2.34 -18.71 9.12
CA VAL A 187 1.67 -19.21 10.30
C VAL A 187 1.59 -20.73 10.23
N ALA A 188 1.97 -21.41 11.31
CA ALA A 188 1.98 -22.86 11.40
C ALA A 188 1.38 -23.36 12.72
N GLY A 189 0.78 -24.54 12.68
CA GLY A 189 0.23 -25.22 13.83
C GLY A 189 -0.14 -26.66 13.52
N ALA A 190 -0.69 -27.36 14.49
CA ALA A 190 -1.20 -28.73 14.31
C ALA A 190 -2.46 -28.95 15.18
N ASN A 191 -3.32 -29.86 14.75
CA ASN A 191 -4.42 -30.31 15.61
C ASN A 191 -3.93 -31.29 16.69
N ALA A 192 -4.84 -31.68 17.60
CA ALA A 192 -4.51 -32.52 18.74
C ALA A 192 -3.99 -33.92 18.37
N ILE A 193 -4.25 -34.37 17.15
CA ILE A 193 -3.78 -35.68 16.63
C ILE A 193 -2.52 -35.55 15.76
N GLY A 194 -1.89 -34.35 15.72
CA GLY A 194 -0.62 -34.12 15.04
C GLY A 194 -0.69 -33.81 13.54
N ASN A 195 -1.88 -33.63 12.94
CA ASN A 195 -1.96 -33.14 11.57
C ASN A 195 -1.55 -31.67 11.53
N ALA A 196 -0.44 -31.40 10.84
CA ALA A 196 0.13 -30.06 10.70
C ALA A 196 -0.56 -29.25 9.59
N VAL A 197 -0.53 -27.94 9.77
CA VAL A 197 -0.95 -26.97 8.76
C VAL A 197 0.00 -25.77 8.77
N GLU A 198 0.26 -25.27 7.58
CA GLU A 198 1.03 -24.02 7.38
C GLU A 198 0.33 -23.19 6.30
N ASN A 199 0.30 -21.87 6.50
CA ASN A 199 -0.12 -20.91 5.49
C ASN A 199 0.81 -19.71 5.51
N SER A 200 0.91 -18.99 4.38
CA SER A 200 1.77 -17.82 4.26
C SER A 200 1.07 -16.67 3.54
N GLY A 201 1.31 -15.46 4.05
CA GLY A 201 0.94 -14.19 3.46
C GLY A 201 2.17 -13.37 3.04
N LYS A 202 1.94 -12.32 2.25
CA LYS A 202 2.99 -11.38 1.88
C LYS A 202 2.85 -10.09 2.67
N LEU A 203 4.00 -9.51 3.04
CA LEU A 203 4.09 -8.19 3.66
C LEU A 203 5.15 -7.39 2.90
N VAL A 204 4.75 -6.30 2.25
CA VAL A 204 5.66 -5.38 1.57
C VAL A 204 6.08 -4.31 2.57
N VAL A 205 7.37 -4.10 2.73
CA VAL A 205 7.93 -2.99 3.50
C VAL A 205 8.49 -1.96 2.53
N ASP A 206 7.97 -0.76 2.57
CA ASP A 206 8.41 0.38 1.77
C ASP A 206 8.25 1.66 2.59
N THR A 207 9.32 2.08 3.24
CA THR A 207 9.38 3.26 4.11
C THR A 207 10.02 4.47 3.43
N LEU A 208 10.36 4.35 2.13
CA LEU A 208 10.98 5.43 1.39
C LEU A 208 9.95 6.51 1.04
N SER A 209 10.15 7.70 1.61
CA SER A 209 9.35 8.86 1.21
C SER A 209 9.67 9.26 -0.23
N PRO A 210 8.65 9.46 -1.08
CA PRO A 210 8.87 9.98 -2.42
C PRO A 210 9.40 11.42 -2.35
N VAL A 211 9.94 11.91 -3.46
CA VAL A 211 10.32 13.31 -3.63
C VAL A 211 9.53 13.86 -4.80
N VAL A 212 8.97 15.07 -4.65
CA VAL A 212 8.26 15.77 -5.71
C VAL A 212 8.92 17.13 -5.96
N THR A 213 9.07 17.50 -7.24
CA THR A 213 9.61 18.77 -7.68
C THR A 213 8.59 19.57 -8.48
N LEU A 214 8.77 20.88 -8.56
CA LEU A 214 8.02 21.79 -9.41
C LEU A 214 8.98 22.43 -10.43
N ASN A 215 8.54 22.54 -11.65
CA ASN A 215 9.17 23.34 -12.68
C ASN A 215 8.58 24.76 -12.67
N THR A 216 9.27 25.69 -13.33
CA THR A 216 8.74 27.05 -13.58
C THR A 216 7.47 26.97 -14.42
N VAL A 217 6.45 27.73 -14.04
CA VAL A 217 5.21 27.90 -14.80
C VAL A 217 5.46 28.95 -15.90
N ALA A 218 4.95 28.74 -17.10
CA ALA A 218 5.13 29.62 -18.27
C ALA A 218 6.59 29.99 -18.60
N GLY A 219 7.56 29.31 -17.98
CA GLY A 219 8.99 29.50 -18.22
C GLY A 219 9.70 30.42 -17.24
N ASP A 220 9.01 31.33 -16.57
CA ASP A 220 9.59 32.34 -15.65
C ASP A 220 8.77 32.58 -14.37
N ASN A 221 7.66 31.87 -14.17
CA ASN A 221 6.69 32.06 -13.07
C ASN A 221 5.97 33.43 -13.11
N LEU A 222 5.93 34.09 -14.27
CA LEU A 222 5.19 35.34 -14.46
C LEU A 222 4.19 35.16 -15.62
N LEU A 223 2.91 35.25 -15.35
CA LEU A 223 1.84 35.09 -16.33
C LEU A 223 1.31 36.48 -16.73
N GLY A 224 1.59 36.89 -17.97
CA GLY A 224 1.03 38.06 -18.59
C GLY A 224 -0.35 37.81 -19.21
N VAL A 225 -0.86 38.81 -19.95
CA VAL A 225 -2.19 38.76 -20.59
C VAL A 225 -2.29 37.59 -21.59
N ASP A 226 -1.23 37.33 -22.35
CA ASP A 226 -1.22 36.26 -23.33
C ASP A 226 -1.17 34.87 -22.69
N ASP A 227 -0.48 34.73 -21.54
CA ASP A 227 -0.39 33.49 -20.80
C ASP A 227 -1.72 33.10 -20.16
N VAL A 228 -2.44 34.05 -19.55
CA VAL A 228 -3.74 33.77 -18.94
C VAL A 228 -4.86 33.58 -19.96
N ALA A 229 -4.64 34.00 -21.20
CA ALA A 229 -5.57 33.75 -22.30
C ALA A 229 -5.61 32.27 -22.74
N GLN A 230 -4.61 31.48 -22.33
CA GLN A 230 -4.45 30.06 -22.67
C GLN A 230 -4.37 29.22 -21.39
N SER A 231 -4.57 27.89 -21.53
CA SER A 231 -4.28 26.96 -20.42
C SER A 231 -2.79 26.89 -20.16
N GLN A 232 -2.39 26.88 -18.90
CA GLN A 232 -1.04 26.66 -18.45
C GLN A 232 -0.91 25.30 -17.77
N TYR A 233 0.30 24.78 -17.67
CA TYR A 233 0.58 23.51 -17.01
C TYR A 233 1.51 23.70 -15.83
N ILE A 234 1.09 23.20 -14.67
CA ILE A 234 1.97 23.00 -13.53
C ILE A 234 2.62 21.64 -13.76
N THR A 235 3.93 21.61 -13.81
CA THR A 235 4.69 20.40 -14.15
C THR A 235 5.80 20.16 -13.13
N GLY A 236 6.29 18.93 -13.10
CA GLY A 236 7.41 18.54 -12.27
C GLY A 236 7.82 17.10 -12.47
N SER A 237 8.65 16.62 -11.58
CA SER A 237 9.09 15.23 -11.55
C SER A 237 8.99 14.65 -10.14
N VAL A 238 9.06 13.32 -10.07
CA VAL A 238 9.08 12.58 -8.81
C VAL A 238 10.26 11.61 -8.78
N SER A 239 10.69 11.23 -7.57
CA SER A 239 11.57 10.09 -7.35
C SER A 239 11.05 9.27 -6.17
N TYR A 240 11.45 7.98 -6.08
CA TYR A 240 10.91 7.00 -5.13
C TYR A 240 9.38 6.87 -5.20
N ALA A 241 8.83 7.14 -6.38
CA ALA A 241 7.44 6.92 -6.78
C ALA A 241 7.43 6.14 -8.10
N LYS A 242 6.29 5.59 -8.49
CA LYS A 242 6.15 4.74 -9.69
C LYS A 242 5.16 5.38 -10.68
N PRO A 243 5.26 5.05 -11.97
CA PRO A 243 4.21 5.37 -12.92
C PRO A 243 2.85 4.87 -12.42
N GLY A 244 1.86 5.78 -12.43
CA GLY A 244 0.53 5.52 -11.90
C GLY A 244 0.29 6.08 -10.50
N ASP A 245 1.32 6.39 -9.71
CA ASP A 245 1.17 7.15 -8.46
C ASP A 245 0.57 8.54 -8.74
N THR A 246 0.03 9.18 -7.72
CA THR A 246 -0.69 10.45 -7.90
C THR A 246 0.00 11.63 -7.23
N VAL A 247 -0.08 12.80 -7.90
CA VAL A 247 0.34 14.09 -7.36
C VAL A 247 -0.90 14.97 -7.22
N ALA A 248 -1.30 15.27 -5.99
CA ALA A 248 -2.36 16.24 -5.69
C ALA A 248 -1.81 17.66 -5.82
N VAL A 249 -2.42 18.47 -6.68
CA VAL A 249 -2.01 19.86 -6.94
C VAL A 249 -3.07 20.82 -6.42
N SER A 250 -2.65 21.79 -5.62
CA SER A 250 -3.52 22.85 -5.09
C SER A 250 -2.98 24.24 -5.44
N LEU A 251 -3.88 25.18 -5.68
CA LEU A 251 -3.58 26.61 -5.84
C LEU A 251 -4.22 27.38 -4.70
N ASN A 252 -3.46 28.19 -3.98
CA ASN A 252 -3.90 28.96 -2.81
C ASN A 252 -4.68 28.10 -1.80
N GLY A 253 -4.26 26.83 -1.61
CA GLY A 253 -4.92 25.85 -0.73
C GLY A 253 -6.17 25.18 -1.29
N ILE A 254 -6.62 25.55 -2.48
CA ILE A 254 -7.79 24.93 -3.15
C ILE A 254 -7.28 23.81 -4.08
N LEU A 255 -7.79 22.59 -3.90
CA LEU A 255 -7.40 21.45 -4.72
C LEU A 255 -7.83 21.66 -6.19
N LEU A 256 -6.85 21.74 -7.07
CA LEU A 256 -7.04 21.77 -8.53
C LEU A 256 -7.35 20.37 -9.09
N GLY A 257 -6.81 19.34 -8.46
CA GLY A 257 -7.01 17.93 -8.80
C GLY A 257 -5.70 17.15 -8.78
N ASN A 258 -5.79 15.86 -9.14
CA ASN A 258 -4.66 14.96 -9.19
C ASN A 258 -4.05 14.91 -10.60
N ALA A 259 -2.72 14.88 -10.65
CA ALA A 259 -1.94 14.47 -11.81
C ALA A 259 -1.50 13.02 -11.63
N VAL A 260 -1.30 12.29 -12.73
CA VAL A 260 -0.76 10.92 -12.70
C VAL A 260 0.70 10.95 -13.08
N VAL A 261 1.53 10.25 -12.32
CA VAL A 261 2.96 10.08 -12.62
C VAL A 261 3.13 9.26 -13.89
N LYS A 262 3.84 9.80 -14.88
CA LYS A 262 4.09 9.19 -16.18
C LYS A 262 5.24 8.19 -16.13
N SER A 263 5.48 7.47 -17.23
CA SER A 263 6.54 6.45 -17.32
C SER A 263 7.96 7.02 -17.20
N ASP A 264 8.14 8.30 -17.48
CA ASP A 264 9.42 9.04 -17.33
C ASP A 264 9.56 9.73 -15.97
N LEU A 265 8.64 9.43 -15.03
CA LEU A 265 8.55 10.01 -13.69
C LEU A 265 8.22 11.51 -13.68
N SER A 266 7.80 12.07 -14.80
CA SER A 266 7.23 13.41 -14.88
C SER A 266 5.75 13.39 -14.52
N TRP A 267 5.21 14.55 -14.18
CA TRP A 267 3.79 14.77 -13.95
C TRP A 267 3.39 16.16 -14.45
N GLU A 268 2.13 16.32 -14.80
CA GLU A 268 1.56 17.60 -15.22
C GLU A 268 0.11 17.75 -14.80
N ARG A 269 -0.27 18.97 -14.46
CA ARG A 269 -1.65 19.35 -14.17
C ARG A 269 -2.00 20.63 -14.92
N GLU A 270 -3.04 20.57 -15.73
CA GLU A 270 -3.57 21.72 -16.44
C GLU A 270 -4.29 22.68 -15.47
N VAL A 271 -4.03 23.99 -15.67
CA VAL A 271 -4.79 25.10 -15.14
C VAL A 271 -5.42 25.80 -16.34
N THR A 272 -6.73 25.74 -16.44
CA THR A 272 -7.44 26.31 -17.59
C THR A 272 -7.38 27.85 -17.59
N SER A 273 -7.50 28.48 -18.77
CA SER A 273 -7.59 29.93 -18.89
C SER A 273 -8.67 30.53 -17.99
N ALA A 274 -9.85 29.91 -17.92
CA ALA A 274 -10.92 30.35 -17.05
C ALA A 274 -10.54 30.34 -15.54
N GLN A 275 -9.76 29.33 -15.08
CA GLN A 275 -9.28 29.27 -13.72
C GLN A 275 -8.24 30.34 -13.45
N LEU A 276 -7.29 30.59 -14.39
CA LEU A 276 -6.29 31.66 -14.28
C LEU A 276 -6.95 33.04 -14.21
N GLN A 277 -7.89 33.32 -15.09
CA GLN A 277 -8.64 34.60 -15.10
C GLN A 277 -9.43 34.81 -13.81
N ALA A 278 -10.00 33.74 -13.23
CA ALA A 278 -10.74 33.82 -11.97
C ALA A 278 -9.85 34.14 -10.75
N LEU A 279 -8.55 33.84 -10.81
CA LEU A 279 -7.58 34.20 -9.77
C LEU A 279 -7.27 35.68 -9.75
N GLY A 280 -7.34 36.36 -10.92
CA GLY A 280 -6.95 37.79 -11.05
C GLY A 280 -5.46 38.02 -10.85
N ASP A 281 -5.05 39.31 -10.93
CA ASP A 281 -3.65 39.72 -10.73
C ASP A 281 -3.26 39.51 -9.26
N THR A 282 -2.47 38.47 -9.02
CA THR A 282 -2.02 38.09 -7.68
C THR A 282 -0.85 37.12 -7.72
N GLU A 283 -0.19 36.94 -6.59
CA GLU A 283 0.70 35.80 -6.37
C GLU A 283 -0.15 34.55 -6.05
N VAL A 284 0.12 33.46 -6.74
CA VAL A 284 -0.57 32.18 -6.60
C VAL A 284 0.39 31.15 -6.04
N ASN A 285 0.10 30.67 -4.84
CA ASN A 285 0.87 29.62 -4.21
C ASN A 285 0.48 28.24 -4.74
N ILE A 286 1.47 27.44 -5.12
CA ILE A 286 1.32 26.05 -5.56
C ILE A 286 1.70 25.15 -4.40
N THR A 287 0.89 24.12 -4.16
CA THR A 287 1.26 22.98 -3.33
C THR A 287 1.09 21.70 -4.16
N ALA A 288 2.14 20.90 -4.25
CA ALA A 288 2.09 19.60 -4.90
C ALA A 288 2.49 18.51 -3.91
N THR A 289 1.59 17.54 -3.70
CA THR A 289 1.80 16.41 -2.79
C THR A 289 1.75 15.11 -3.58
N VAL A 290 2.86 14.37 -3.62
CA VAL A 290 2.90 13.02 -4.16
C VAL A 290 2.59 12.02 -3.06
N THR A 291 1.80 10.99 -3.39
CA THR A 291 1.62 9.81 -2.54
C THR A 291 1.94 8.60 -3.39
N ASN A 292 2.88 7.77 -2.92
CA ASN A 292 3.24 6.53 -3.61
C ASN A 292 2.23 5.41 -3.29
N PHE A 293 2.34 4.30 -4.00
CA PHE A 293 1.46 3.14 -3.83
C PHE A 293 1.47 2.57 -2.41
N SER A 294 2.58 2.72 -1.67
CA SER A 294 2.72 2.27 -0.28
C SER A 294 2.12 3.23 0.74
N GLY A 295 1.60 4.37 0.30
CA GLY A 295 0.99 5.39 1.16
C GLY A 295 2.00 6.40 1.75
N ASN A 296 3.30 6.32 1.42
CA ASN A 296 4.24 7.37 1.80
C ASN A 296 4.00 8.62 0.97
N SER A 297 4.07 9.80 1.59
CA SER A 297 3.82 11.06 0.91
C SER A 297 4.89 12.11 1.17
N ALA A 298 5.03 13.04 0.22
CA ALA A 298 5.87 14.21 0.34
C ALA A 298 5.25 15.40 -0.38
N THR A 299 5.51 16.60 0.12
CA THR A 299 4.94 17.85 -0.39
C THR A 299 6.04 18.81 -0.78
N THR A 300 5.84 19.53 -1.88
CA THR A 300 6.65 20.69 -2.29
C THR A 300 5.78 21.91 -2.49
N HIS A 301 6.39 23.08 -2.40
CA HIS A 301 5.74 24.38 -2.55
C HIS A 301 6.45 25.21 -3.61
N GLY A 302 5.68 26.03 -4.31
CA GLY A 302 6.15 27.00 -5.28
C GLY A 302 5.13 28.11 -5.44
N ALA A 303 5.42 29.08 -6.30
CA ALA A 303 4.49 30.17 -6.61
C ALA A 303 4.73 30.66 -8.03
N PHE A 304 3.70 31.29 -8.60
CA PHE A 304 3.78 32.13 -9.79
C PHE A 304 2.95 33.40 -9.60
N VAL A 305 3.23 34.42 -10.37
CA VAL A 305 2.53 35.71 -10.32
C VAL A 305 1.69 35.89 -11.57
N ILE A 306 0.43 36.28 -11.41
CA ILE A 306 -0.41 36.75 -12.50
C ILE A 306 -0.35 38.28 -12.52
N SER A 307 0.02 38.86 -13.67
CA SER A 307 0.02 40.29 -13.97
C SER A 307 -0.52 40.50 -15.40
N ALA A 308 -1.81 40.30 -15.54
CA ALA A 308 -2.49 40.24 -16.84
C ALA A 308 -3.26 41.51 -17.20
N ASN A 309 -3.35 42.46 -16.29
CA ASN A 309 -3.97 43.74 -16.58
C ASN A 309 -3.07 44.60 -17.48
N LEU A 310 -3.60 45.00 -18.63
CA LEU A 310 -2.87 45.86 -19.55
C LEU A 310 -2.56 47.23 -18.94
N PRO A 311 -1.33 47.73 -19.13
CA PRO A 311 -1.01 49.10 -18.72
C PRO A 311 -1.84 50.09 -19.53
N GLY A 312 -2.35 51.08 -18.86
CA GLY A 312 -3.12 52.17 -19.47
C GLY A 312 -2.56 53.52 -19.16
N LEU A 313 -2.53 54.40 -20.14
CA LEU A 313 -2.21 55.80 -19.98
C LEU A 313 -3.36 56.66 -20.48
N GLY A 314 -3.72 57.65 -19.70
CA GLY A 314 -4.68 58.67 -20.10
C GLY A 314 -4.05 60.07 -19.97
N VAL A 315 -4.45 60.98 -20.83
CA VAL A 315 -4.07 62.38 -20.79
C VAL A 315 -5.27 63.21 -20.35
N ASP A 316 -5.09 64.10 -19.42
CA ASP A 316 -6.11 65.07 -19.00
C ASP A 316 -6.30 66.14 -20.09
N ILE A 317 -7.43 66.83 -20.08
CA ILE A 317 -7.70 67.96 -20.95
C ILE A 317 -6.60 69.03 -20.77
N VAL A 318 -5.96 69.38 -21.86
CA VAL A 318 -4.84 70.38 -21.85
C VAL A 318 -5.44 71.77 -21.85
N SER A 319 -4.88 72.66 -21.03
CA SER A 319 -5.31 74.08 -20.90
C SER A 319 -6.80 74.30 -20.57
N GLY A 320 -7.55 73.21 -20.29
CA GLY A 320 -8.96 73.27 -19.92
C GLY A 320 -9.97 73.09 -21.07
N ASP A 321 -9.52 73.23 -22.29
CA ASP A 321 -10.37 73.10 -23.49
C ASP A 321 -9.63 72.44 -24.70
N ASP A 322 -8.43 71.92 -24.48
CA ASP A 322 -7.52 71.35 -25.50
C ASP A 322 -7.12 72.38 -26.60
N ILE A 323 -7.21 73.68 -26.31
CA ILE A 323 -6.79 74.74 -27.18
C ILE A 323 -5.80 75.67 -26.45
N ILE A 324 -4.61 75.86 -27.04
CA ILE A 324 -3.60 76.78 -26.48
C ILE A 324 -3.76 78.14 -27.20
N ASN A 325 -4.31 79.10 -26.49
CA ASN A 325 -4.53 80.46 -27.06
C ASN A 325 -3.26 81.39 -26.89
N ALA A 326 -3.35 82.54 -27.49
CA ALA A 326 -2.20 83.57 -27.46
C ALA A 326 -1.75 84.01 -26.06
N ILE A 327 -2.63 83.90 -25.06
CA ILE A 327 -2.29 84.20 -23.67
C ILE A 327 -1.53 83.01 -23.03
N GLU A 328 -1.99 81.86 -23.27
CA GLU A 328 -1.39 80.63 -22.74
C GLU A 328 -0.04 80.30 -23.36
N LEU A 329 0.18 80.62 -24.63
CA LEU A 329 1.50 80.54 -25.29
C LEU A 329 2.61 81.33 -24.55
N ASN A 330 2.24 82.29 -23.74
CA ASN A 330 3.19 83.16 -22.96
C ASN A 330 3.35 82.69 -21.55
N GLN A 331 2.76 81.60 -21.13
CA GLN A 331 2.83 80.98 -19.82
C GLN A 331 3.38 79.56 -19.91
N SER A 332 3.87 79.01 -18.81
CA SER A 332 4.22 77.57 -18.73
C SER A 332 2.96 76.78 -18.63
N LEU A 333 2.86 75.72 -19.42
CA LEU A 333 1.74 74.76 -19.46
C LEU A 333 2.13 73.49 -18.70
N THR A 334 1.20 72.93 -17.96
CA THR A 334 1.34 71.58 -17.38
C THR A 334 0.46 70.62 -18.14
N ILE A 335 1.06 69.55 -18.68
CA ILE A 335 0.32 68.40 -19.19
C ILE A 335 0.33 67.33 -18.10
N SER A 336 -0.82 66.77 -17.83
CA SER A 336 -0.99 65.74 -16.81
C SER A 336 -1.84 64.62 -17.31
N GLY A 337 -1.87 63.55 -16.54
CA GLY A 337 -2.71 62.39 -16.86
C GLY A 337 -2.72 61.33 -15.77
N THR A 338 -3.33 60.25 -16.10
CA THR A 338 -3.46 59.10 -15.24
C THR A 338 -2.81 57.86 -15.86
N SER A 339 -2.40 56.95 -15.03
CA SER A 339 -1.95 55.62 -15.45
C SER A 339 -2.69 54.54 -14.67
N SER A 340 -2.91 53.41 -15.26
CA SER A 340 -3.40 52.19 -14.61
C SER A 340 -2.43 51.03 -14.86
N HIS A 341 -2.20 50.20 -13.85
CA HIS A 341 -1.33 49.01 -13.93
C HIS A 341 0.14 49.32 -14.37
N ILE A 342 0.61 50.51 -14.03
CA ILE A 342 1.99 50.94 -14.24
C ILE A 342 2.59 51.34 -12.89
N GLN A 343 3.79 50.87 -12.60
CA GLN A 343 4.45 51.11 -11.30
C GLN A 343 4.82 52.59 -11.16
N ALA A 344 4.64 53.14 -9.96
CA ALA A 344 5.15 54.48 -9.62
C ALA A 344 6.68 54.56 -9.80
N GLY A 345 7.15 55.68 -10.38
CA GLY A 345 8.56 55.86 -10.77
C GLY A 345 8.86 55.50 -12.23
N THR A 346 7.92 54.83 -12.95
CA THR A 346 8.05 54.58 -14.40
C THR A 346 8.01 55.93 -15.15
N THR A 347 8.86 56.09 -16.14
CA THR A 347 8.93 57.28 -16.99
C THR A 347 7.91 57.16 -18.13
N VAL A 348 7.02 58.15 -18.22
CA VAL A 348 6.15 58.38 -19.38
C VAL A 348 6.91 59.29 -20.37
N GLN A 349 6.94 58.94 -21.61
CA GLN A 349 7.42 59.78 -22.69
C GLN A 349 6.23 60.38 -23.44
N LEU A 350 6.29 61.68 -23.68
CA LEU A 350 5.29 62.38 -24.47
C LEU A 350 5.99 63.04 -25.67
N GLU A 351 5.37 63.05 -26.79
CA GLU A 351 5.84 63.75 -27.95
C GLU A 351 4.77 64.73 -28.44
N ILE A 352 5.16 66.00 -28.63
CA ILE A 352 4.29 67.02 -29.21
C ILE A 352 5.07 67.63 -30.35
N ASN A 353 4.54 67.52 -31.55
CA ASN A 353 5.14 68.06 -32.78
C ASN A 353 6.65 67.72 -32.91
N GLY A 354 7.04 66.46 -32.63
CA GLY A 354 8.41 65.99 -32.71
C GLY A 354 9.33 66.39 -31.51
N GLN A 355 8.80 67.10 -30.54
CA GLN A 355 9.55 67.42 -29.28
C GLN A 355 9.17 66.43 -28.19
N ALA A 356 10.17 65.79 -27.59
CA ALA A 356 9.99 64.82 -26.53
C ALA A 356 10.01 65.48 -25.14
N PHE A 357 9.07 65.09 -24.32
CA PHE A 357 8.96 65.44 -22.92
C PHE A 357 8.88 64.18 -22.05
N THR A 358 9.26 64.28 -20.80
CA THR A 358 9.19 63.16 -19.88
C THR A 358 8.46 63.51 -18.60
N ALA A 359 7.70 62.58 -18.08
CA ALA A 359 7.07 62.66 -16.76
C ALA A 359 7.35 61.38 -16.00
N GLN A 360 7.24 61.40 -14.67
CA GLN A 360 7.28 60.21 -13.86
C GLN A 360 5.90 59.89 -13.28
N ILE A 361 5.51 58.66 -13.26
CA ILE A 361 4.29 58.22 -12.61
C ILE A 361 4.49 58.31 -11.10
N GLY A 362 3.65 59.10 -10.45
CA GLY A 362 3.63 59.27 -9.01
C GLY A 362 2.83 58.16 -8.29
N PRO A 363 2.89 58.14 -6.94
CA PRO A 363 2.01 57.34 -6.14
C PRO A 363 0.55 57.65 -6.45
N GLY A 364 -0.27 56.62 -6.75
CA GLY A 364 -1.66 56.76 -7.18
C GLY A 364 -1.87 56.92 -8.68
N GLY A 365 -0.83 56.67 -9.48
CA GLY A 365 -0.94 56.56 -10.95
C GLY A 365 -1.10 57.90 -11.68
N ARG A 366 -0.86 59.05 -11.06
CA ARG A 366 -0.87 60.33 -11.76
C ARG A 366 0.52 60.72 -12.22
N TRP A 367 0.60 61.38 -13.37
CA TRP A 367 1.82 61.90 -13.94
C TRP A 367 1.60 63.35 -14.46
N GLN A 368 2.65 64.13 -14.47
CA GLN A 368 2.63 65.47 -15.05
C GLN A 368 4.00 65.91 -15.52
N THR A 369 4.00 66.77 -16.53
CA THR A 369 5.21 67.43 -17.02
C THR A 369 4.91 68.89 -17.33
N GLY A 370 5.91 69.76 -17.13
CA GLY A 370 5.81 71.18 -17.46
C GLY A 370 6.43 71.47 -18.83
N ILE A 371 5.75 72.27 -19.62
CA ILE A 371 6.25 72.80 -20.88
C ILE A 371 6.43 74.31 -20.70
N SER A 372 7.64 74.84 -20.95
CA SER A 372 7.90 76.24 -20.85
C SER A 372 7.28 77.08 -21.99
N SER A 373 6.99 78.35 -21.78
CA SER A 373 6.45 79.19 -22.83
C SER A 373 7.37 79.28 -24.10
N ASP A 374 8.69 79.12 -23.89
CA ASP A 374 9.63 79.16 -25.03
C ASP A 374 9.47 77.81 -25.86
N GLN A 375 9.24 76.73 -25.23
CA GLN A 375 8.95 75.47 -25.93
C GLN A 375 7.58 75.52 -26.61
N LEU A 376 6.53 76.05 -25.96
CA LEU A 376 5.21 76.23 -26.55
C LEU A 376 5.23 77.04 -27.84
N LYS A 377 6.03 78.09 -27.88
CA LYS A 377 6.19 79.00 -29.05
C LYS A 377 6.88 78.32 -30.23
N THR A 378 7.49 77.17 -30.05
CA THR A 378 8.08 76.38 -31.13
C THR A 378 7.05 75.45 -31.80
N LEU A 379 5.87 75.25 -31.17
CA LEU A 379 4.78 74.48 -31.76
C LEU A 379 4.20 75.23 -32.95
N VAL A 380 3.80 74.52 -33.98
CA VAL A 380 3.26 75.09 -35.20
C VAL A 380 1.78 75.40 -35.01
N GLU A 381 1.32 76.56 -35.48
CA GLU A 381 -0.08 76.91 -35.46
C GLU A 381 -0.92 75.90 -36.26
N GLY A 382 -1.86 75.27 -35.62
CA GLY A 382 -2.69 74.20 -36.24
C GLY A 382 -3.12 73.16 -35.23
N GLN A 383 -3.39 71.96 -35.72
CA GLN A 383 -3.74 70.80 -34.89
C GLN A 383 -2.49 69.96 -34.63
N ASP A 384 -2.02 69.99 -33.41
CA ASP A 384 -0.90 69.15 -32.94
C ASP A 384 -1.44 67.88 -32.27
N SER A 385 -0.80 66.74 -32.53
CA SER A 385 -1.11 65.48 -31.84
C SER A 385 -0.16 65.22 -30.72
N LEU A 386 -0.71 64.85 -29.55
CA LEU A 386 0.04 64.34 -28.39
C LEU A 386 0.10 62.80 -28.51
N THR A 387 1.29 62.25 -28.59
CA THR A 387 1.51 60.78 -28.61
C THR A 387 2.39 60.32 -27.47
#